data_940e2dd05eaff29b36ecb05f2393cd29
#
_entry.id   940e2dd05eaff29b36ecb05f2393cd29
#
_cell.length_a   1.000
_cell.length_b   1.000
_cell.length_c   1.000
_cell.angle_alpha   90.00
_cell.angle_beta   90.00
_cell.angle_gamma   90.00
#
_symmetry.space_group_name_H-M   'P 1'
#
loop_
_entity.id
_entity.type
_entity.pdbx_description
1 polymer ?
#
loop_
_entity_poly.entity_id
_entity_poly.type
_entity_poly.pdbx_seq_one_letter_code
_entity_poly.pdbx_strand_id
1 'polypeptide(L)'
;MDTERKKVLVALTGGTIASAFKGQSAWPDESAVNHLHRVIGEFFGERGLEPILLEPWGRPGYDSSDLDPGHWIQLAEAVVEAFRAGACGALVLHGTDTMAYTSAWLSLCFAGTHLPVILTGSQFTQDFTPEDGTVNLRGAAQVVASGFPGVWIYFNWKLIPAARAHKARAVHPDAYVAENGFPVYFNPAWGRGGEESGLQAARDKSWKPSDECRMAIEKGPSAAREAARKIQWVFCTPGSMPVLSGSEKYLGIIGFGSGNVSQAVLGRIRETFQGREKPQIFACSQAEGDVKNPNAYHGVGIGSLAADGFTVWNQMDYPLEFIHALGIFSELVGPENPGRVLERYLKRIRKEEKIK
;
A
#
# COMPACT_ATOMS: atom_id res chain seq x y z
N MET A 1 -8.72 40.91 5.97
CA MET A 1 -7.53 40.02 6.01
C MET A 1 -7.89 38.83 5.14
N ASP A 2 -7.27 38.75 3.98
CA ASP A 2 -7.39 37.58 3.12
C ASP A 2 -6.71 36.42 3.85
N THR A 3 -7.49 35.57 4.48
CA THR A 3 -6.95 34.34 5.08
C THR A 3 -6.62 33.41 3.92
N GLU A 4 -5.33 33.28 3.60
CA GLU A 4 -4.83 32.35 2.62
C GLU A 4 -5.47 30.97 2.87
N ARG A 5 -6.17 30.44 1.87
CA ARG A 5 -6.86 29.15 1.97
C ARG A 5 -5.83 28.06 2.16
N LYS A 6 -6.13 27.11 3.04
CA LYS A 6 -5.28 25.93 3.22
C LYS A 6 -5.34 25.04 1.99
N LYS A 7 -4.20 24.52 1.60
CA LYS A 7 -4.03 23.71 0.40
C LYS A 7 -4.14 22.22 0.72
N VAL A 8 -4.75 21.47 -0.20
CA VAL A 8 -4.84 19.99 -0.15
C VAL A 8 -4.33 19.44 -1.48
N LEU A 9 -3.34 18.53 -1.44
CA LEU A 9 -2.94 17.82 -2.64
C LEU A 9 -4.06 16.86 -3.06
N VAL A 10 -4.43 16.89 -4.34
CA VAL A 10 -5.32 15.88 -4.94
C VAL A 10 -4.61 15.27 -6.14
N ALA A 11 -4.13 14.05 -5.99
CA ALA A 11 -3.45 13.31 -7.03
C ALA A 11 -4.41 12.35 -7.73
N LEU A 12 -4.59 12.51 -9.04
CA LEU A 12 -5.37 11.63 -9.89
C LEU A 12 -4.43 10.69 -10.64
N THR A 13 -4.43 9.43 -10.26
CA THR A 13 -3.54 8.41 -10.88
C THR A 13 -4.23 7.63 -12.00
N GLY A 14 -5.56 7.68 -12.08
CA GLY A 14 -6.38 6.96 -13.07
C GLY A 14 -7.31 5.93 -12.44
N GLY A 15 -7.62 4.88 -13.19
CA GLY A 15 -8.50 3.79 -12.77
C GLY A 15 -9.99 4.04 -13.06
N THR A 16 -10.85 3.16 -12.56
CA THR A 16 -12.30 3.14 -12.83
C THR A 16 -13.00 4.46 -12.49
N ILE A 17 -12.55 5.16 -11.44
CA ILE A 17 -13.11 6.44 -11.03
C ILE A 17 -12.95 7.54 -12.10
N ALA A 18 -11.93 7.41 -12.97
CA ALA A 18 -11.63 8.30 -14.09
C ALA A 18 -12.06 7.69 -15.44
N SER A 19 -12.99 6.75 -15.45
CA SER A 19 -13.42 6.00 -16.63
C SER A 19 -14.93 6.09 -16.85
N ALA A 20 -15.34 5.80 -18.09
CA ALA A 20 -16.73 5.65 -18.49
C ALA A 20 -16.91 4.40 -19.38
N PHE A 21 -18.11 3.84 -19.46
CA PHE A 21 -18.39 2.72 -20.35
C PHE A 21 -18.43 3.15 -21.81
N LYS A 22 -17.73 2.38 -22.66
CA LYS A 22 -17.83 2.43 -24.13
C LYS A 22 -18.16 1.03 -24.62
N GLY A 23 -19.42 0.78 -24.94
CA GLY A 23 -19.90 -0.57 -25.24
C GLY A 23 -19.97 -1.46 -24.00
N GLN A 24 -19.18 -2.52 -23.95
CA GLN A 24 -19.16 -3.49 -22.83
C GLN A 24 -17.96 -3.31 -21.88
N SER A 25 -17.10 -2.33 -22.11
CA SER A 25 -15.87 -2.13 -21.36
C SER A 25 -15.77 -0.71 -20.83
N ALA A 26 -15.17 -0.57 -19.64
CA ALA A 26 -14.80 0.73 -19.10
C ALA A 26 -13.53 1.23 -19.79
N TRP A 27 -13.52 2.49 -20.18
CA TRP A 27 -12.39 3.16 -20.81
C TRP A 27 -12.07 4.44 -20.05
N PRO A 28 -10.80 4.80 -19.93
CA PRO A 28 -10.39 6.10 -19.45
C PRO A 28 -11.12 7.22 -20.21
N ASP A 29 -11.66 8.21 -19.49
CA ASP A 29 -12.52 9.24 -20.08
C ASP A 29 -12.27 10.62 -19.48
N GLU A 30 -11.94 11.59 -20.35
CA GLU A 30 -11.69 12.97 -19.91
C GLU A 30 -12.90 13.64 -19.29
N SER A 31 -14.12 13.28 -19.68
CA SER A 31 -15.33 13.85 -19.10
C SER A 31 -15.51 13.40 -17.65
N ALA A 32 -15.13 12.14 -17.35
CA ALA A 32 -15.08 11.63 -15.99
C ALA A 32 -14.06 12.39 -15.14
N VAL A 33 -12.88 12.66 -15.66
CA VAL A 33 -11.85 13.47 -14.97
C VAL A 33 -12.35 14.90 -14.71
N ASN A 34 -12.97 15.55 -15.69
CA ASN A 34 -13.52 16.90 -15.52
C ASN A 34 -14.63 16.94 -14.48
N HIS A 35 -15.48 15.90 -14.41
CA HIS A 35 -16.47 15.76 -13.37
C HIS A 35 -15.83 15.64 -11.99
N LEU A 36 -14.80 14.80 -11.83
CA LEU A 36 -14.07 14.68 -10.57
C LEU A 36 -13.48 16.01 -10.12
N HIS A 37 -12.81 16.75 -11.01
CA HIS A 37 -12.23 18.06 -10.71
C HIS A 37 -13.28 19.04 -10.21
N ARG A 38 -14.47 19.06 -10.85
CA ARG A 38 -15.58 19.91 -10.43
C ARG A 38 -16.06 19.53 -9.03
N VAL A 39 -16.34 18.25 -8.78
CA VAL A 39 -16.81 17.77 -7.47
C VAL A 39 -15.78 18.06 -6.37
N ILE A 40 -14.50 17.87 -6.64
CA ILE A 40 -13.40 18.17 -5.72
C ILE A 40 -13.32 19.66 -5.42
N GLY A 41 -13.37 20.49 -6.47
CA GLY A 41 -13.31 21.94 -6.34
C GLY A 41 -14.48 22.51 -5.51
N GLU A 42 -15.69 22.06 -5.80
CA GLU A 42 -16.89 22.43 -5.04
C GLU A 42 -16.78 21.99 -3.57
N PHE A 43 -16.43 20.71 -3.34
CA PHE A 43 -16.37 20.13 -2.01
C PHE A 43 -15.35 20.84 -1.10
N PHE A 44 -14.12 21.02 -1.58
CA PHE A 44 -13.07 21.69 -0.80
C PHE A 44 -13.31 23.20 -0.69
N GLY A 45 -13.82 23.84 -1.77
CA GLY A 45 -14.14 25.25 -1.76
C GLY A 45 -15.17 25.64 -0.70
N GLU A 46 -16.24 24.84 -0.51
CA GLU A 46 -17.24 25.01 0.55
C GLU A 46 -16.64 24.93 1.97
N ARG A 47 -15.47 24.32 2.13
CA ARG A 47 -14.75 24.15 3.39
C ARG A 47 -13.59 25.11 3.57
N GLY A 48 -13.47 26.10 2.69
CA GLY A 48 -12.37 27.06 2.74
C GLY A 48 -11.00 26.46 2.43
N LEU A 49 -10.99 25.31 1.75
CA LEU A 49 -9.78 24.63 1.30
C LEU A 49 -9.57 24.83 -0.21
N GLU A 50 -8.32 24.79 -0.64
CA GLU A 50 -7.92 24.90 -2.05
C GLU A 50 -7.27 23.59 -2.52
N PRO A 51 -7.87 22.86 -3.47
CA PRO A 51 -7.26 21.66 -4.01
C PRO A 51 -6.12 22.02 -4.98
N ILE A 52 -4.94 21.42 -4.77
CA ILE A 52 -3.85 21.39 -5.74
C ILE A 52 -4.01 20.11 -6.55
N LEU A 53 -4.51 20.24 -7.77
CA LEU A 53 -4.73 19.10 -8.66
C LEU A 53 -3.40 18.65 -9.28
N LEU A 54 -3.09 17.38 -9.17
CA LEU A 54 -1.91 16.74 -9.74
C LEU A 54 -2.33 15.53 -10.58
N GLU A 55 -1.89 15.50 -11.82
CA GLU A 55 -2.06 14.39 -12.75
C GLU A 55 -0.66 13.88 -13.13
N PRO A 56 -0.05 13.05 -12.25
CA PRO A 56 1.39 12.77 -12.32
C PRO A 56 1.79 12.06 -13.61
N TRP A 57 0.85 11.39 -14.26
CA TRP A 57 1.09 10.62 -15.49
C TRP A 57 0.17 11.02 -16.64
N GLY A 58 -0.35 12.25 -16.60
CA GLY A 58 -1.27 12.80 -17.61
C GLY A 58 -2.72 12.37 -17.41
N ARG A 59 -3.59 12.71 -18.38
CA ARG A 59 -5.02 12.41 -18.38
C ARG A 59 -5.31 11.26 -19.33
N PRO A 60 -6.20 10.40 -18.91
CA PRO A 60 -6.92 10.27 -17.63
C PRO A 60 -6.16 9.46 -16.57
N GLY A 61 -4.86 9.30 -16.71
CA GLY A 61 -4.01 8.46 -15.86
C GLY A 61 -3.89 7.04 -16.38
N TYR A 62 -3.37 6.14 -15.55
CA TYR A 62 -3.11 4.75 -15.90
C TYR A 62 -4.16 3.80 -15.28
N ASP A 63 -4.34 2.66 -15.92
CA ASP A 63 -4.85 1.49 -15.19
C ASP A 63 -3.87 1.16 -14.07
N SER A 64 -4.41 0.86 -12.88
CA SER A 64 -3.54 0.63 -11.72
C SER A 64 -2.70 -0.65 -11.85
N SER A 65 -3.08 -1.58 -12.73
CA SER A 65 -2.29 -2.77 -13.04
C SER A 65 -0.96 -2.44 -13.73
N ASP A 66 -0.87 -1.28 -14.37
CA ASP A 66 0.36 -0.78 -15.02
C ASP A 66 1.26 0.03 -14.08
N LEU A 67 0.79 0.30 -12.85
CA LEU A 67 1.58 1.02 -11.87
C LEU A 67 2.63 0.09 -11.23
N ASP A 68 3.86 0.55 -11.24
CA ASP A 68 5.02 -0.12 -10.66
C ASP A 68 5.62 0.67 -9.47
N PRO A 69 6.60 0.12 -8.75
CA PRO A 69 7.23 0.81 -7.63
C PRO A 69 7.91 2.15 -7.96
N GLY A 70 8.25 2.38 -9.22
CA GLY A 70 8.73 3.69 -9.67
C GLY A 70 7.66 4.78 -9.59
N HIS A 71 6.41 4.41 -9.87
CA HIS A 71 5.26 5.31 -9.72
C HIS A 71 4.97 5.60 -8.23
N TRP A 72 5.22 4.62 -7.34
CA TRP A 72 5.07 4.83 -5.89
C TRP A 72 6.07 5.87 -5.35
N ILE A 73 7.32 5.86 -5.86
CA ILE A 73 8.32 6.89 -5.53
C ILE A 73 7.83 8.28 -5.97
N GLN A 74 7.38 8.42 -7.22
CA GLN A 74 6.89 9.69 -7.75
C GLN A 74 5.70 10.23 -6.95
N LEU A 75 4.78 9.35 -6.57
CA LEU A 75 3.63 9.75 -5.76
C LEU A 75 4.06 10.17 -4.33
N ALA A 76 4.97 9.43 -3.71
CA ALA A 76 5.49 9.79 -2.38
C ALA A 76 6.24 11.14 -2.43
N GLU A 77 7.04 11.37 -3.46
CA GLU A 77 7.73 12.65 -3.69
C GLU A 77 6.74 13.81 -3.81
N ALA A 78 5.70 13.65 -4.63
CA ALA A 78 4.66 14.67 -4.79
C ALA A 78 3.94 15.00 -3.48
N VAL A 79 3.64 14.01 -2.64
CA VAL A 79 3.06 14.23 -1.31
C VAL A 79 4.04 14.98 -0.40
N VAL A 80 5.32 14.60 -0.41
CA VAL A 80 6.38 15.30 0.37
C VAL A 80 6.50 16.74 -0.05
N GLU A 81 6.52 17.03 -1.35
CA GLU A 81 6.61 18.39 -1.88
C GLU A 81 5.39 19.23 -1.49
N ALA A 82 4.19 18.66 -1.62
CA ALA A 82 2.97 19.35 -1.21
C ALA A 82 2.96 19.68 0.28
N PHE A 83 3.38 18.76 1.13
CA PHE A 83 3.45 18.99 2.58
C PHE A 83 4.52 20.03 2.94
N ARG A 84 5.68 20.01 2.28
CA ARG A 84 6.70 21.06 2.43
C ARG A 84 6.20 22.43 1.98
N ALA A 85 5.34 22.47 0.96
CA ALA A 85 4.67 23.69 0.50
C ALA A 85 3.49 24.13 1.37
N GLY A 86 3.21 23.42 2.47
CA GLY A 86 2.17 23.78 3.45
C GLY A 86 0.80 23.17 3.17
N ALA A 87 0.69 22.14 2.34
CA ALA A 87 -0.56 21.39 2.20
C ALA A 87 -0.92 20.70 3.52
N CYS A 88 -2.20 20.74 3.89
CA CYS A 88 -2.72 20.18 5.14
C CYS A 88 -3.18 18.72 5.03
N GLY A 89 -3.07 18.12 3.85
CA GLY A 89 -3.39 16.72 3.59
C GLY A 89 -3.23 16.37 2.12
N ALA A 90 -3.34 15.09 1.82
CA ALA A 90 -3.30 14.54 0.47
C ALA A 90 -4.47 13.57 0.25
N LEU A 91 -5.13 13.70 -0.90
CA LEU A 91 -6.14 12.80 -1.43
C LEU A 91 -5.60 12.17 -2.71
N VAL A 92 -5.60 10.85 -2.78
CA VAL A 92 -5.12 10.10 -3.95
C VAL A 92 -6.29 9.32 -4.55
N LEU A 93 -6.67 9.68 -5.78
CA LEU A 93 -7.66 8.94 -6.57
C LEU A 93 -6.94 7.88 -7.37
N HIS A 94 -7.25 6.60 -7.11
CA HIS A 94 -6.45 5.46 -7.56
C HIS A 94 -7.33 4.34 -8.13
N GLY A 95 -6.81 3.61 -9.11
CA GLY A 95 -7.44 2.38 -9.57
C GLY A 95 -7.43 1.30 -8.47
N THR A 96 -8.50 0.50 -8.39
CA THR A 96 -8.70 -0.38 -7.24
C THR A 96 -7.80 -1.62 -7.20
N ASP A 97 -7.22 -2.07 -8.33
CA ASP A 97 -6.51 -3.35 -8.36
C ASP A 97 -5.20 -3.34 -7.57
N THR A 98 -4.48 -2.23 -7.60
CA THR A 98 -3.21 -2.13 -6.87
C THR A 98 -3.18 -1.04 -5.79
N MET A 99 -4.33 -0.44 -5.45
CA MET A 99 -4.41 0.60 -4.42
C MET A 99 -3.89 0.11 -3.06
N ALA A 100 -4.09 -1.17 -2.72
CA ALA A 100 -3.56 -1.75 -1.48
C ALA A 100 -2.02 -1.75 -1.45
N TYR A 101 -1.36 -2.04 -2.57
CA TYR A 101 0.11 -1.96 -2.68
C TYR A 101 0.63 -0.53 -2.56
N THR A 102 0.00 0.40 -3.30
CA THR A 102 0.36 1.83 -3.22
C THR A 102 0.13 2.38 -1.81
N SER A 103 -0.97 2.02 -1.18
CA SER A 103 -1.26 2.45 0.20
C SER A 103 -0.26 1.88 1.20
N ALA A 104 0.13 0.61 1.07
CA ALA A 104 1.16 -0.03 1.88
C ALA A 104 2.50 0.71 1.75
N TRP A 105 2.91 1.05 0.53
CA TRP A 105 4.10 1.87 0.27
C TRP A 105 4.04 3.21 0.96
N LEU A 106 2.93 3.95 0.77
CA LEU A 106 2.77 5.26 1.41
C LEU A 106 2.73 5.15 2.94
N SER A 107 2.21 4.05 3.50
CA SER A 107 2.23 3.83 4.95
C SER A 107 3.65 3.67 5.52
N LEU A 108 4.58 3.13 4.74
CA LEU A 108 6.00 3.04 5.11
C LEU A 108 6.69 4.41 5.01
N CYS A 109 6.43 5.16 3.93
CA CYS A 109 6.99 6.49 3.73
C CYS A 109 6.49 7.51 4.76
N PHE A 110 5.21 7.46 5.11
CA PHE A 110 4.53 8.41 5.98
C PHE A 110 4.17 7.81 7.35
N ALA A 111 4.95 6.84 7.82
CA ALA A 111 4.76 6.23 9.14
C ALA A 111 4.77 7.30 10.24
N GLY A 112 3.73 7.32 11.08
CA GLY A 112 3.60 8.29 12.18
C GLY A 112 3.29 9.73 11.76
N THR A 113 2.93 9.97 10.49
CA THR A 113 2.51 11.32 10.06
C THR A 113 1.26 11.78 10.80
N HIS A 114 1.25 13.05 11.19
CA HIS A 114 0.08 13.71 11.73
C HIS A 114 -0.82 14.35 10.65
N LEU A 115 -0.40 14.30 9.39
CA LEU A 115 -1.17 14.77 8.25
C LEU A 115 -1.93 13.61 7.61
N PRO A 116 -3.16 13.83 7.09
CA PRO A 116 -3.92 12.82 6.37
C PRO A 116 -3.33 12.54 5.00
N VAL A 117 -3.16 11.27 4.67
CA VAL A 117 -2.89 10.76 3.32
C VAL A 117 -3.95 9.71 3.02
N ILE A 118 -4.96 10.09 2.25
CA ILE A 118 -6.14 9.26 2.02
C ILE A 118 -6.18 8.80 0.58
N LEU A 119 -6.24 7.48 0.37
CA LEU A 119 -6.45 6.90 -0.95
C LEU A 119 -7.92 6.50 -1.12
N THR A 120 -8.43 6.62 -2.33
CA THR A 120 -9.76 6.14 -2.70
C THR A 120 -9.86 5.88 -4.19
N GLY A 121 -10.96 5.28 -4.60
CA GLY A 121 -11.27 4.95 -5.98
C GLY A 121 -12.72 4.49 -6.12
N SER A 122 -13.05 3.83 -7.21
CA SER A 122 -14.38 3.24 -7.40
C SER A 122 -14.32 1.87 -8.06
N GLN A 123 -15.30 1.02 -7.75
CA GLN A 123 -15.52 -0.24 -8.46
C GLN A 123 -16.33 -0.04 -9.74
N PHE A 124 -17.20 0.97 -9.73
CA PHE A 124 -18.06 1.29 -10.87
C PHE A 124 -17.67 2.63 -11.48
N THR A 125 -17.84 2.76 -12.78
CA THR A 125 -17.68 4.02 -13.50
C THR A 125 -18.81 4.99 -13.15
N GLN A 126 -18.59 6.29 -13.39
CA GLN A 126 -19.56 7.34 -13.03
C GLN A 126 -20.90 7.26 -13.78
N ASP A 127 -20.93 6.61 -14.93
CA ASP A 127 -22.13 6.36 -15.74
C ASP A 127 -22.90 5.09 -15.34
N PHE A 128 -22.39 4.35 -14.35
CA PHE A 128 -23.12 3.22 -13.75
C PHE A 128 -24.12 3.69 -12.69
N THR A 129 -25.24 2.99 -12.51
CA THR A 129 -26.24 3.36 -11.51
C THR A 129 -26.65 2.15 -10.67
N PRO A 130 -26.47 2.18 -9.34
CA PRO A 130 -25.76 3.20 -8.54
C PRO A 130 -24.25 3.08 -8.66
N GLU A 131 -23.54 4.21 -8.78
CA GLU A 131 -22.09 4.28 -8.75
C GLU A 131 -21.57 4.51 -7.32
N ASP A 132 -20.34 4.08 -7.03
CA ASP A 132 -19.73 4.22 -5.71
C ASP A 132 -18.66 5.33 -5.64
N GLY A 133 -18.22 5.84 -6.78
CA GLY A 133 -17.10 6.78 -6.88
C GLY A 133 -17.38 8.12 -6.20
N THR A 134 -18.56 8.70 -6.39
CA THR A 134 -18.94 9.98 -5.76
C THR A 134 -19.02 9.86 -4.23
N VAL A 135 -19.54 8.75 -3.71
CA VAL A 135 -19.62 8.49 -2.26
C VAL A 135 -18.22 8.32 -1.68
N ASN A 136 -17.39 7.51 -2.34
CA ASN A 136 -16.01 7.26 -1.92
C ASN A 136 -15.19 8.57 -1.97
N LEU A 137 -15.30 9.33 -3.05
CA LEU A 137 -14.61 10.61 -3.22
C LEU A 137 -14.96 11.62 -2.12
N ARG A 138 -16.26 11.86 -1.90
CA ARG A 138 -16.73 12.82 -0.90
C ARG A 138 -16.37 12.39 0.52
N GLY A 139 -16.47 11.10 0.81
CA GLY A 139 -16.06 10.55 2.10
C GLY A 139 -14.57 10.72 2.35
N ALA A 140 -13.73 10.34 1.39
CA ALA A 140 -12.29 10.51 1.47
C ALA A 140 -11.88 11.99 1.62
N ALA A 141 -12.48 12.87 0.84
CA ALA A 141 -12.26 14.32 0.93
C ALA A 141 -12.67 14.88 2.31
N GLN A 142 -13.76 14.36 2.91
CA GLN A 142 -14.18 14.74 4.26
C GLN A 142 -13.18 14.29 5.31
N VAL A 143 -12.57 13.09 5.17
CA VAL A 143 -11.50 12.62 6.06
C VAL A 143 -10.30 13.55 6.00
N VAL A 144 -9.86 13.92 4.79
CA VAL A 144 -8.78 14.90 4.58
C VAL A 144 -9.12 16.24 5.23
N ALA A 145 -10.30 16.77 4.96
CA ALA A 145 -10.75 18.05 5.49
C ALA A 145 -10.86 18.07 7.02
N SER A 146 -11.12 16.91 7.65
CA SER A 146 -11.15 16.80 9.11
C SER A 146 -9.75 16.76 9.74
N GLY A 147 -8.68 16.61 8.95
CA GLY A 147 -7.31 16.46 9.45
C GLY A 147 -7.06 15.11 10.14
N PHE A 148 -7.83 14.08 9.82
CA PHE A 148 -7.67 12.75 10.43
C PHE A 148 -6.30 12.14 10.06
N PRO A 149 -5.38 11.94 11.02
CA PRO A 149 -3.98 11.70 10.72
C PRO A 149 -3.70 10.29 10.20
N GLY A 150 -2.60 10.15 9.46
CA GLY A 150 -2.09 8.85 9.01
C GLY A 150 -2.47 8.52 7.57
N VAL A 151 -2.10 7.30 7.16
CA VAL A 151 -2.32 6.81 5.80
C VAL A 151 -3.44 5.77 5.80
N TRP A 152 -4.47 6.01 5.00
CA TRP A 152 -5.69 5.21 4.98
C TRP A 152 -6.23 5.03 3.57
N ILE A 153 -6.90 3.91 3.34
CA ILE A 153 -7.86 3.77 2.24
C ILE A 153 -9.24 4.11 2.78
N TYR A 154 -9.92 5.08 2.15
CA TYR A 154 -11.36 5.28 2.36
C TYR A 154 -12.13 4.55 1.27
N PHE A 155 -12.97 3.60 1.65
CA PHE A 155 -13.78 2.84 0.70
C PHE A 155 -15.05 2.32 1.37
N ASN A 156 -16.19 2.49 0.71
CA ASN A 156 -17.48 2.02 1.21
C ASN A 156 -17.71 2.38 2.71
N TRP A 157 -17.60 3.69 3.05
CA TRP A 157 -17.81 4.23 4.41
C TRP A 157 -16.78 3.76 5.45
N LYS A 158 -15.73 3.08 5.05
CA LYS A 158 -14.70 2.55 5.95
C LYS A 158 -13.36 3.24 5.71
N LEU A 159 -12.66 3.54 6.80
CA LEU A 159 -11.25 3.83 6.82
C LEU A 159 -10.50 2.53 7.12
N ILE A 160 -9.69 2.11 6.20
CA ILE A 160 -8.89 0.89 6.27
C ILE A 160 -7.45 1.32 6.46
N PRO A 161 -6.76 0.88 7.55
CA PRO A 161 -5.36 1.20 7.74
C PRO A 161 -4.54 0.75 6.52
N ALA A 162 -3.77 1.65 5.93
CA ALA A 162 -3.05 1.39 4.67
C ALA A 162 -2.09 0.19 4.74
N ALA A 163 -1.46 -0.03 5.90
CA ALA A 163 -0.60 -1.20 6.14
C ALA A 163 -1.36 -2.52 6.29
N ARG A 164 -2.69 -2.50 6.34
CA ARG A 164 -3.57 -3.67 6.54
C ARG A 164 -4.55 -3.86 5.39
N ALA A 165 -4.47 -3.03 4.38
CA ALA A 165 -5.43 -3.06 3.29
C ALA A 165 -5.21 -4.26 2.37
N HIS A 166 -6.30 -4.99 2.09
CA HIS A 166 -6.36 -6.07 1.13
C HIS A 166 -7.62 -5.95 0.27
N LYS A 167 -7.49 -6.14 -1.06
CA LYS A 167 -8.65 -6.18 -1.98
C LYS A 167 -9.26 -7.56 -1.97
N ALA A 168 -10.24 -7.77 -1.09
CA ALA A 168 -10.87 -9.07 -0.88
C ALA A 168 -11.93 -9.43 -1.94
N ARG A 169 -12.48 -8.43 -2.68
CA ARG A 169 -13.53 -8.67 -3.68
C ARG A 169 -13.25 -7.89 -4.96
N ALA A 170 -13.39 -8.60 -6.09
CA ALA A 170 -13.02 -8.07 -7.40
C ALA A 170 -13.96 -6.94 -7.89
N VAL A 171 -15.27 -7.09 -7.70
CA VAL A 171 -16.30 -6.20 -8.31
C VAL A 171 -17.37 -5.73 -7.32
N HIS A 172 -17.20 -5.95 -6.03
CA HIS A 172 -18.18 -5.55 -5.02
C HIS A 172 -17.85 -4.15 -4.48
N PRO A 173 -18.84 -3.27 -4.21
CA PRO A 173 -18.57 -1.95 -3.61
C PRO A 173 -17.80 -2.05 -2.28
N ASP A 174 -18.02 -3.12 -1.51
CA ASP A 174 -17.25 -3.43 -0.32
C ASP A 174 -15.99 -4.24 -0.66
N ALA A 175 -15.11 -3.68 -1.49
CA ALA A 175 -13.98 -4.40 -2.05
C ALA A 175 -12.84 -4.66 -1.07
N TYR A 176 -12.64 -3.77 -0.10
CA TYR A 176 -11.48 -3.78 0.78
C TYR A 176 -11.79 -4.23 2.20
N VAL A 177 -10.84 -4.93 2.78
CA VAL A 177 -10.82 -5.33 4.19
C VAL A 177 -9.54 -4.86 4.86
N ALA A 178 -9.57 -4.76 6.19
CA ALA A 178 -8.36 -4.61 6.99
C ALA A 178 -7.93 -6.01 7.46
N GLU A 179 -6.92 -6.60 6.86
CA GLU A 179 -6.43 -7.92 7.27
C GLU A 179 -5.87 -7.87 8.69
N ASN A 180 -6.36 -8.74 9.57
CA ASN A 180 -6.01 -8.80 11.00
C ASN A 180 -6.14 -7.45 11.73
N GLY A 181 -7.05 -6.60 11.26
CA GLY A 181 -7.36 -5.31 11.82
C GLY A 181 -8.85 -5.00 11.74
N PHE A 182 -9.22 -3.86 12.27
CA PHE A 182 -10.59 -3.38 12.17
C PHE A 182 -10.64 -2.13 11.31
N PRO A 183 -11.56 -2.04 10.35
CA PRO A 183 -11.83 -0.78 9.69
C PRO A 183 -12.48 0.18 10.68
N VAL A 184 -12.17 1.46 10.54
CA VAL A 184 -12.86 2.51 11.27
C VAL A 184 -14.01 3.02 10.41
N TYR A 185 -15.23 2.93 10.92
CA TYR A 185 -16.39 3.54 10.24
C TYR A 185 -16.35 5.03 10.50
N PHE A 186 -16.08 5.78 9.45
CA PHE A 186 -15.95 7.22 9.55
C PHE A 186 -17.31 7.88 9.83
N ASN A 187 -17.36 8.62 10.94
CA ASN A 187 -18.52 9.42 11.26
C ASN A 187 -18.26 10.88 10.83
N PRO A 188 -19.07 11.43 9.88
CA PRO A 188 -18.90 12.82 9.44
C PRO A 188 -18.97 13.86 10.58
N ALA A 189 -19.58 13.51 11.72
CA ALA A 189 -19.62 14.38 12.89
C ALA A 189 -18.26 14.54 13.59
N TRP A 190 -17.30 13.63 13.34
CA TRP A 190 -15.96 13.75 13.93
C TRP A 190 -15.19 14.97 13.41
N GLY A 191 -15.49 15.44 12.19
CA GLY A 191 -14.90 16.66 11.63
C GLY A 191 -15.41 17.96 12.26
N ARG A 192 -16.51 17.93 13.03
CA ARG A 192 -17.07 19.14 13.64
C ARG A 192 -16.42 19.55 14.96
N GLY A 193 -15.74 18.63 15.62
CA GLY A 193 -15.02 18.90 16.89
C GLY A 193 -13.51 18.92 16.77
N GLY A 194 -12.95 18.47 15.62
CA GLY A 194 -11.53 18.34 15.38
C GLY A 194 -10.91 19.48 14.56
N GLU A 195 -11.69 20.51 14.21
CA GLU A 195 -11.22 21.61 13.37
C GLU A 195 -9.98 22.32 13.92
N GLU A 196 -9.79 22.32 15.24
CA GLU A 196 -8.60 22.93 15.86
C GLU A 196 -7.38 22.01 15.86
N SER A 197 -7.50 20.69 16.06
CA SER A 197 -6.33 19.83 16.26
C SER A 197 -5.63 19.41 14.96
N GLY A 198 -6.36 18.92 13.96
CA GLY A 198 -5.77 18.53 12.69
C GLY A 198 -5.33 19.73 11.85
N LEU A 199 -6.14 20.80 11.87
CA LEU A 199 -5.80 22.06 11.22
C LEU A 199 -4.71 22.84 11.96
N GLN A 200 -4.55 22.64 13.29
CA GLN A 200 -3.46 23.22 14.07
C GLN A 200 -2.12 22.56 13.72
N ALA A 201 -2.09 21.24 13.58
CA ALA A 201 -0.91 20.51 13.13
C ALA A 201 -0.43 20.93 11.73
N ALA A 202 -1.37 21.27 10.83
CA ALA A 202 -1.04 21.80 9.50
C ALA A 202 -0.49 23.25 9.53
N ARG A 203 -0.63 23.98 10.65
CA ARG A 203 0.02 25.28 10.85
C ARG A 203 1.48 25.15 11.26
N ASP A 204 1.86 24.00 11.79
CA ASP A 204 3.23 23.72 12.16
C ASP A 204 4.03 23.42 10.87
N LYS A 205 4.77 24.43 10.38
CA LYS A 205 5.68 24.30 9.24
C LYS A 205 6.84 23.31 9.51
N SER A 206 6.80 22.60 10.63
CA SER A 206 7.84 21.67 11.08
C SER A 206 7.73 20.26 10.48
N TRP A 207 6.66 19.92 9.71
CA TRP A 207 6.56 18.58 9.12
C TRP A 207 7.75 18.29 8.21
N LYS A 208 8.38 17.17 8.45
CA LYS A 208 9.50 16.66 7.64
C LYS A 208 9.28 15.19 7.36
N PRO A 209 9.65 14.72 6.16
CA PRO A 209 9.66 13.29 5.88
C PRO A 209 10.67 12.60 6.80
N SER A 210 10.41 11.34 7.15
CA SER A 210 11.40 10.50 7.83
C SER A 210 12.67 10.38 6.98
N ASP A 211 13.81 10.12 7.62
CA ASP A 211 15.06 9.89 6.87
C ASP A 211 14.92 8.75 5.88
N GLU A 212 14.17 7.72 6.22
CA GLU A 212 13.93 6.57 5.36
C GLU A 212 13.06 6.92 4.15
N CYS A 213 11.97 7.69 4.34
CA CYS A 213 11.18 8.21 3.23
C CYS A 213 12.06 9.02 2.27
N ARG A 214 12.88 9.92 2.83
CA ARG A 214 13.81 10.73 2.03
C ARG A 214 14.79 9.85 1.25
N MET A 215 15.43 8.87 1.93
CA MET A 215 16.36 7.94 1.29
C MET A 215 15.70 7.16 0.15
N ALA A 216 14.48 6.66 0.36
CA ALA A 216 13.74 5.94 -0.68
C ALA A 216 13.47 6.82 -1.91
N ILE A 217 13.03 8.07 -1.70
CA ILE A 217 12.78 9.04 -2.78
C ILE A 217 14.08 9.40 -3.51
N GLU A 218 15.17 9.67 -2.79
CA GLU A 218 16.49 10.01 -3.35
C GLU A 218 17.08 8.89 -4.25
N LYS A 219 16.75 7.61 -3.96
CA LYS A 219 17.13 6.48 -4.83
C LYS A 219 16.42 6.52 -6.18
N GLY A 220 15.24 7.08 -6.25
CA GLY A 220 14.47 7.33 -7.44
C GLY A 220 13.72 6.13 -8.02
N PRO A 221 12.90 6.38 -9.06
CA PRO A 221 12.00 5.38 -9.65
C PRO A 221 12.71 4.13 -10.21
N SER A 222 13.87 4.31 -10.84
CA SER A 222 14.62 3.20 -11.44
C SER A 222 15.13 2.22 -10.39
N ALA A 223 15.62 2.72 -9.25
CA ALA A 223 16.08 1.89 -8.15
C ALA A 223 14.92 1.10 -7.50
N ALA A 224 13.72 1.70 -7.42
CA ALA A 224 12.55 1.01 -6.90
C ALA A 224 12.10 -0.16 -7.82
N ARG A 225 12.12 0.04 -9.14
CA ARG A 225 11.87 -1.03 -10.11
C ARG A 225 12.91 -2.15 -10.00
N GLU A 226 14.17 -1.79 -9.84
CA GLU A 226 15.26 -2.76 -9.66
C GLU A 226 15.10 -3.53 -8.34
N ALA A 227 14.74 -2.87 -7.25
CA ALA A 227 14.48 -3.51 -5.97
C ALA A 227 13.33 -4.53 -6.06
N ALA A 228 12.26 -4.21 -6.80
CA ALA A 228 11.15 -5.13 -7.02
C ALA A 228 11.58 -6.40 -7.77
N ARG A 229 12.46 -6.28 -8.77
CA ARG A 229 12.98 -7.42 -9.57
C ARG A 229 13.84 -8.38 -8.74
N LYS A 230 14.35 -7.95 -7.59
CA LYS A 230 15.13 -8.80 -6.67
C LYS A 230 14.25 -9.72 -5.83
N ILE A 231 12.93 -9.53 -5.86
CA ILE A 231 11.96 -10.30 -5.09
C ILE A 231 11.26 -11.30 -6.03
N GLN A 232 11.56 -12.59 -5.86
CA GLN A 232 10.84 -13.66 -6.55
C GLN A 232 9.71 -14.16 -5.67
N TRP A 233 8.48 -14.17 -6.19
CA TRP A 233 7.32 -14.73 -5.51
C TRP A 233 7.02 -16.14 -6.02
N VAL A 234 6.82 -17.06 -5.08
CA VAL A 234 6.43 -18.45 -5.32
C VAL A 234 5.07 -18.69 -4.69
N PHE A 235 4.04 -18.80 -5.52
CA PHE A 235 2.71 -19.20 -5.08
C PHE A 235 2.62 -20.73 -5.13
N CYS A 236 2.49 -21.37 -3.97
CA CYS A 236 2.49 -22.83 -3.86
C CYS A 236 1.09 -23.39 -4.16
N THR A 237 1.03 -24.39 -5.03
CA THR A 237 -0.15 -25.22 -5.25
C THR A 237 0.21 -26.70 -5.04
N PRO A 238 -0.77 -27.60 -4.77
CA PRO A 238 -0.47 -29.01 -4.69
C PRO A 238 0.23 -29.55 -5.93
N GLY A 239 1.44 -30.10 -5.76
CA GLY A 239 2.25 -30.62 -6.86
C GLY A 239 3.12 -29.57 -7.60
N SER A 240 3.01 -28.27 -7.30
CA SER A 240 3.86 -27.27 -7.91
C SER A 240 5.32 -27.35 -7.45
N MET A 241 6.23 -26.98 -8.35
CA MET A 241 7.66 -26.83 -8.07
C MET A 241 8.11 -25.44 -8.47
N PRO A 242 8.83 -24.71 -7.61
CA PRO A 242 9.31 -23.38 -7.94
C PRO A 242 10.40 -23.45 -9.03
N VAL A 243 10.35 -22.50 -9.96
CA VAL A 243 11.44 -22.23 -10.89
C VAL A 243 12.29 -21.14 -10.27
N LEU A 244 13.51 -21.50 -9.89
CA LEU A 244 14.47 -20.63 -9.21
C LEU A 244 15.76 -20.54 -10.01
N SER A 245 16.32 -19.35 -10.13
CA SER A 245 17.59 -19.09 -10.82
C SER A 245 18.82 -19.38 -9.92
N GLY A 246 18.62 -19.26 -8.61
CA GLY A 246 19.68 -19.33 -7.60
C GLY A 246 20.46 -18.02 -7.45
N SER A 247 19.91 -16.91 -7.96
CA SER A 247 20.45 -15.56 -7.82
C SER A 247 19.47 -14.59 -7.16
N GLU A 248 18.35 -15.09 -6.69
CA GLU A 248 17.33 -14.30 -5.99
C GLU A 248 17.91 -13.73 -4.69
N LYS A 249 17.71 -12.43 -4.45
CA LYS A 249 18.08 -11.79 -3.18
C LYS A 249 16.97 -11.95 -2.14
N TYR A 250 15.71 -11.98 -2.58
CA TYR A 250 14.54 -12.23 -1.75
C TYR A 250 13.65 -13.28 -2.40
N LEU A 251 13.11 -14.16 -1.58
CA LEU A 251 12.19 -15.21 -2.00
C LEU A 251 10.94 -15.16 -1.14
N GLY A 252 9.83 -14.65 -1.70
CA GLY A 252 8.52 -14.71 -1.06
C GLY A 252 7.87 -16.06 -1.35
N ILE A 253 7.57 -16.84 -0.33
CA ILE A 253 6.94 -18.14 -0.46
C ILE A 253 5.55 -18.08 0.15
N ILE A 254 4.53 -18.22 -0.69
CA ILE A 254 3.12 -18.19 -0.30
C ILE A 254 2.66 -19.63 -0.17
N GLY A 255 2.73 -20.16 1.05
CA GLY A 255 2.38 -21.53 1.39
C GLY A 255 0.93 -21.72 1.81
N PHE A 256 0.61 -22.89 2.30
CA PHE A 256 -0.71 -23.29 2.79
C PHE A 256 -0.86 -23.01 4.30
N GLY A 257 -2.06 -22.77 4.75
CA GLY A 257 -2.37 -22.61 6.18
C GLY A 257 -1.41 -21.62 6.86
N SER A 258 -0.68 -22.07 7.87
CA SER A 258 0.29 -21.23 8.60
C SER A 258 1.64 -21.02 7.90
N GLY A 259 1.75 -21.26 6.61
CA GLY A 259 3.01 -21.21 5.85
C GLY A 259 3.64 -22.59 5.68
N ASN A 260 2.83 -23.60 5.42
CA ASN A 260 3.31 -24.95 5.08
C ASN A 260 3.52 -25.08 3.57
N VAL A 261 4.50 -25.88 3.19
CA VAL A 261 4.78 -26.23 1.79
C VAL A 261 5.20 -27.68 1.69
N SER A 262 5.16 -28.26 0.50
CA SER A 262 5.61 -29.65 0.30
C SER A 262 7.10 -29.80 0.56
N GLN A 263 7.51 -31.04 0.99
CA GLN A 263 8.93 -31.38 1.12
C GLN A 263 9.70 -31.21 -0.20
N ALA A 264 9.03 -31.43 -1.32
CA ALA A 264 9.61 -31.24 -2.64
C ALA A 264 9.98 -29.76 -2.89
N VAL A 265 9.11 -28.81 -2.50
CA VAL A 265 9.41 -27.36 -2.58
C VAL A 265 10.58 -26.99 -1.69
N LEU A 266 10.60 -27.45 -0.43
CA LEU A 266 11.72 -27.20 0.49
C LEU A 266 13.04 -27.80 -0.03
N GLY A 267 12.99 -29.04 -0.55
CA GLY A 267 14.13 -29.71 -1.17
C GLY A 267 14.68 -28.92 -2.36
N ARG A 268 13.79 -28.47 -3.26
CA ARG A 268 14.17 -27.66 -4.42
C ARG A 268 14.86 -26.36 -4.04
N ILE A 269 14.38 -25.67 -2.99
CA ILE A 269 15.02 -24.46 -2.48
C ILE A 269 16.41 -24.77 -1.93
N ARG A 270 16.54 -25.80 -1.10
CA ARG A 270 17.84 -26.23 -0.55
C ARG A 270 18.85 -26.55 -1.63
N GLU A 271 18.46 -27.35 -2.61
CA GLU A 271 19.30 -27.76 -3.76
C GLU A 271 19.73 -26.54 -4.59
N THR A 272 18.79 -25.64 -4.89
CA THR A 272 19.08 -24.46 -5.72
C THR A 272 20.13 -23.55 -5.09
N PHE A 273 20.08 -23.38 -3.76
CA PHE A 273 20.99 -22.49 -3.04
C PHE A 273 22.13 -23.21 -2.32
N GLN A 274 22.34 -24.48 -2.60
CA GLN A 274 23.51 -25.22 -2.07
C GLN A 274 24.80 -24.61 -2.63
N GLY A 275 25.71 -24.18 -1.73
CA GLY A 275 26.96 -23.54 -2.13
C GLY A 275 26.85 -22.16 -2.74
N ARG A 276 25.67 -21.53 -2.67
CA ARG A 276 25.38 -20.16 -3.17
C ARG A 276 24.98 -19.24 -2.02
N GLU A 277 24.96 -17.94 -2.31
CA GLU A 277 24.36 -16.96 -1.42
C GLU A 277 22.88 -17.26 -1.23
N LYS A 278 22.41 -17.25 0.01
CA LYS A 278 21.03 -17.61 0.35
C LYS A 278 20.17 -16.37 0.38
N PRO A 279 19.00 -16.38 -0.29
CA PRO A 279 18.07 -15.28 -0.24
C PRO A 279 17.50 -15.09 1.16
N GLN A 280 17.02 -13.89 1.45
CA GLN A 280 16.10 -13.67 2.54
C GLN A 280 14.71 -14.19 2.13
N ILE A 281 14.07 -14.94 3.01
CA ILE A 281 12.80 -15.59 2.74
C ILE A 281 11.68 -14.88 3.50
N PHE A 282 10.63 -14.49 2.79
CA PHE A 282 9.35 -14.12 3.38
C PHE A 282 8.45 -15.36 3.44
N ALA A 283 8.22 -15.86 4.64
CA ALA A 283 7.33 -17.00 4.88
C ALA A 283 5.90 -16.50 5.00
N CYS A 284 5.14 -16.66 3.91
CA CYS A 284 3.79 -16.16 3.74
C CYS A 284 2.76 -17.29 3.62
N SER A 285 1.49 -16.92 3.69
CA SER A 285 0.37 -17.83 3.59
C SER A 285 -0.67 -17.36 2.57
N GLN A 286 -1.36 -18.33 1.96
CA GLN A 286 -2.59 -18.12 1.17
C GLN A 286 -3.81 -17.88 2.06
N ALA A 287 -3.75 -18.29 3.34
CA ALA A 287 -4.84 -18.09 4.26
C ALA A 287 -4.85 -16.64 4.76
N GLU A 288 -6.00 -16.00 4.65
CA GLU A 288 -6.27 -14.70 5.24
C GLU A 288 -6.53 -14.84 6.74
N GLY A 289 -6.43 -13.71 7.46
CA GLY A 289 -6.63 -13.70 8.91
C GLY A 289 -5.47 -14.35 9.67
N ASP A 290 -5.51 -14.25 10.98
CA ASP A 290 -4.56 -14.82 11.94
C ASP A 290 -3.08 -14.43 11.78
N VAL A 291 -2.35 -14.53 12.86
CA VAL A 291 -0.88 -14.47 12.87
C VAL A 291 -0.32 -15.77 12.34
N LYS A 292 0.43 -15.71 11.24
CA LYS A 292 1.02 -16.90 10.62
C LYS A 292 2.12 -17.49 11.52
N ASN A 293 2.18 -18.83 11.61
CA ASN A 293 3.22 -19.54 12.34
C ASN A 293 3.89 -20.59 11.43
N PRO A 294 4.86 -20.22 10.60
CA PRO A 294 5.50 -21.12 9.63
C PRO A 294 6.36 -22.22 10.29
N ASN A 295 6.43 -22.27 11.63
CA ASN A 295 7.04 -23.35 12.42
C ASN A 295 6.01 -24.25 13.12
N ALA A 296 4.72 -24.05 12.89
CA ALA A 296 3.68 -24.81 13.59
C ALA A 296 3.75 -26.32 13.35
N TYR A 297 4.27 -26.73 12.19
CA TYR A 297 4.33 -28.15 11.83
C TYR A 297 5.76 -28.58 11.48
N HIS A 298 6.24 -29.65 12.15
CA HIS A 298 7.56 -30.19 11.91
C HIS A 298 7.72 -30.68 10.46
N GLY A 299 8.79 -30.25 9.81
CA GLY A 299 9.22 -30.76 8.51
C GLY A 299 8.51 -30.18 7.29
N VAL A 300 7.38 -29.46 7.42
CA VAL A 300 6.64 -28.88 6.28
C VAL A 300 6.53 -27.36 6.32
N GLY A 301 6.85 -26.72 7.43
CA GLY A 301 6.83 -25.27 7.54
C GLY A 301 8.01 -24.60 6.82
N ILE A 302 7.74 -23.48 6.13
CA ILE A 302 8.77 -22.64 5.48
C ILE A 302 9.86 -22.26 6.49
N GLY A 303 9.48 -22.05 7.75
CA GLY A 303 10.40 -21.69 8.84
C GLY A 303 11.52 -22.71 9.06
N SER A 304 11.36 -23.98 8.63
CA SER A 304 12.40 -25.00 8.72
C SER A 304 13.68 -24.64 7.94
N LEU A 305 13.58 -23.79 6.92
CA LEU A 305 14.72 -23.31 6.13
C LEU A 305 15.70 -22.48 6.98
N ALA A 306 15.27 -21.94 8.12
CA ALA A 306 16.18 -21.26 9.05
C ALA A 306 17.25 -22.21 9.62
N ALA A 307 16.93 -23.49 9.78
CA ALA A 307 17.91 -24.51 10.19
C ALA A 307 18.99 -24.78 9.13
N ASP A 308 18.67 -24.53 7.87
CA ASP A 308 19.57 -24.66 6.72
C ASP A 308 20.38 -23.37 6.46
N GLY A 309 20.28 -22.38 7.36
CA GLY A 309 21.04 -21.12 7.30
C GLY A 309 20.43 -20.04 6.42
N PHE A 310 19.15 -20.17 6.00
CA PHE A 310 18.42 -19.07 5.39
C PHE A 310 17.98 -18.06 6.45
N THR A 311 17.90 -16.79 6.08
CA THR A 311 17.22 -15.79 6.89
C THR A 311 15.74 -15.82 6.53
N VAL A 312 14.90 -16.23 7.48
CA VAL A 312 13.44 -16.39 7.26
C VAL A 312 12.67 -15.39 8.10
N TRP A 313 11.82 -14.61 7.45
CA TRP A 313 10.94 -13.61 8.02
C TRP A 313 9.51 -14.12 8.01
N ASN A 314 8.88 -14.11 9.17
CA ASN A 314 7.46 -14.42 9.28
C ASN A 314 6.62 -13.22 8.83
N GLN A 315 5.67 -13.44 7.93
CA GLN A 315 4.67 -12.44 7.49
C GLN A 315 3.94 -11.80 8.69
N MET A 316 3.87 -12.47 9.82
CA MET A 316 3.05 -12.06 10.96
C MET A 316 1.58 -11.98 10.58
N ASP A 317 0.98 -10.83 10.81
CA ASP A 317 -0.43 -10.54 10.55
C ASP A 317 -0.63 -9.48 9.42
N TYR A 318 0.42 -9.18 8.65
CA TYR A 318 0.33 -8.24 7.54
C TYR A 318 -0.17 -8.91 6.25
N PRO A 319 -0.89 -8.17 5.38
CA PRO A 319 -1.27 -8.65 4.05
C PRO A 319 -0.04 -8.76 3.13
N LEU A 320 -0.17 -9.55 2.06
CA LEU A 320 0.91 -9.77 1.09
C LEU A 320 1.36 -8.46 0.41
N GLU A 321 0.44 -7.53 0.20
CA GLU A 321 0.71 -6.22 -0.38
C GLU A 321 1.70 -5.42 0.48
N PHE A 322 1.52 -5.47 1.80
CA PHE A 322 2.45 -4.82 2.72
C PHE A 322 3.82 -5.50 2.72
N ILE A 323 3.88 -6.85 2.72
CA ILE A 323 5.14 -7.58 2.67
C ILE A 323 5.92 -7.26 1.40
N HIS A 324 5.24 -7.15 0.26
CA HIS A 324 5.87 -6.79 -1.01
C HIS A 324 6.44 -5.36 -0.95
N ALA A 325 5.63 -4.39 -0.54
CA ALA A 325 6.08 -3.01 -0.38
C ALA A 325 7.24 -2.88 0.62
N LEU A 326 7.16 -3.59 1.76
CA LEU A 326 8.22 -3.61 2.77
C LEU A 326 9.53 -4.21 2.25
N GLY A 327 9.47 -5.27 1.45
CA GLY A 327 10.64 -5.87 0.82
C GLY A 327 11.38 -4.86 -0.07
N ILE A 328 10.65 -4.14 -0.93
CA ILE A 328 11.20 -3.09 -1.79
C ILE A 328 11.75 -1.93 -0.96
N PHE A 329 10.99 -1.48 0.03
CA PHE A 329 11.38 -0.39 0.92
C PHE A 329 12.68 -0.72 1.66
N SER A 330 12.78 -1.93 2.21
CA SER A 330 13.98 -2.37 2.93
C SER A 330 15.23 -2.42 2.05
N GLU A 331 15.07 -2.79 0.77
CA GLU A 331 16.15 -2.80 -0.21
C GLU A 331 16.63 -1.38 -0.56
N LEU A 332 15.72 -0.41 -0.62
CA LEU A 332 16.06 0.97 -0.94
C LEU A 332 16.75 1.71 0.22
N VAL A 333 16.24 1.52 1.44
CA VAL A 333 16.72 2.31 2.60
C VAL A 333 17.82 1.61 3.39
N GLY A 334 18.03 0.33 3.19
CA GLY A 334 19.06 -0.45 3.89
C GLY A 334 19.65 -1.57 3.04
N PRO A 335 20.19 -1.31 1.83
CA PRO A 335 20.63 -2.34 0.91
C PRO A 335 21.76 -3.24 1.48
N GLU A 336 22.59 -2.69 2.37
CA GLU A 336 23.66 -3.42 3.06
C GLU A 336 23.14 -4.28 4.22
N ASN A 337 22.05 -3.86 4.85
CA ASN A 337 21.44 -4.58 5.95
C ASN A 337 19.90 -4.38 5.96
N PRO A 338 19.17 -4.94 5.00
CA PRO A 338 17.72 -4.83 4.92
C PRO A 338 17.01 -5.43 6.13
N GLY A 339 17.64 -6.40 6.80
CA GLY A 339 17.12 -7.00 8.03
C GLY A 339 16.80 -6.01 9.13
N ARG A 340 17.57 -4.92 9.25
CA ARG A 340 17.29 -3.86 10.25
C ARG A 340 15.93 -3.18 10.03
N VAL A 341 15.51 -3.02 8.77
CA VAL A 341 14.20 -2.46 8.44
C VAL A 341 13.12 -3.51 8.66
N LEU A 342 13.35 -4.73 8.18
CA LEU A 342 12.39 -5.83 8.28
C LEU A 342 12.06 -6.18 9.74
N GLU A 343 13.04 -6.18 10.65
CA GLU A 343 12.85 -6.51 12.09
C GLU A 343 11.87 -5.58 12.83
N ARG A 344 11.59 -4.40 12.29
CA ARG A 344 10.58 -3.50 12.89
C ARG A 344 9.15 -3.94 12.66
N TYR A 345 8.93 -4.72 11.61
CA TYR A 345 7.60 -5.15 11.18
C TYR A 345 7.43 -6.66 11.26
N LEU A 346 8.48 -7.41 10.95
CA LEU A 346 8.45 -8.85 10.82
C LEU A 346 9.27 -9.53 11.92
N LYS A 347 8.88 -10.75 12.26
CA LYS A 347 9.64 -11.58 13.19
C LYS A 347 10.63 -12.46 12.40
N ARG A 348 11.92 -12.38 12.73
CA ARG A 348 12.91 -13.31 12.22
C ARG A 348 12.77 -14.66 12.92
N ILE A 349 12.65 -15.72 12.13
CA ILE A 349 12.58 -17.09 12.65
C ILE A 349 13.98 -17.56 12.98
N ARG A 350 14.20 -18.00 14.24
CA ARG A 350 15.49 -18.51 14.72
C ARG A 350 15.46 -20.04 14.80
N LYS A 351 16.64 -20.66 14.59
CA LYS A 351 16.84 -22.13 14.62
C LYS A 351 16.38 -22.79 15.93
N GLU A 352 16.40 -22.07 17.04
CA GLU A 352 16.18 -22.58 18.40
C GLU A 352 14.81 -22.31 19.00
N GLU A 353 13.90 -21.65 18.29
CA GLU A 353 12.54 -21.44 18.79
C GLU A 353 11.72 -22.74 18.75
N LYS A 354 11.98 -23.61 19.74
CA LYS A 354 11.01 -24.66 20.09
C LYS A 354 9.74 -23.98 20.54
N ILE A 355 8.64 -24.30 19.89
CA ILE A 355 7.30 -23.87 20.31
C ILE A 355 7.10 -24.39 21.73
N LYS A 356 6.96 -23.50 22.69
CA LYS A 356 6.47 -23.82 24.02
C LYS A 356 4.95 -23.96 23.96
#